data_e17486ef68c2f3b19c6628ca02f8fb05
#
_entry.id   e17486ef68c2f3b19c6628ca02f8fb05
#
_cell.length_a   1.000
_cell.length_b   1.000
_cell.length_c   1.000
_cell.angle_alpha   90.00
_cell.angle_beta   90.00
_cell.angle_gamma   90.00
#
_symmetry.space_group_name_H-M   'P 1'
#
loop_
_entity.id
_entity.type
_entity.pdbx_description
1 polymer ?
#
loop_
_entity_poly.entity_id
_entity_poly.type
_entity_poly.pdbx_seq_one_letter_code
_entity_poly.pdbx_strand_id
1 'polypeptide(L)'
;MKVAVIGAGSWGTALAQTLALNGHNVSLWARKDSVVHGINHEHVNPRYLSDAKLSENIVATTSYRDALHRAKAAVIVTPSNLLRGVARVLSDVVDDQFPIIICSKGVEADSGYLPVGVFESELGNRDRLAVLSGPNHAEEVIKAKPAGTVIASSSQDTAVMFRDLFAAPTFRTYTSDDVTGVELCAAFKNVIAIAVGVAYGLGYGDNTAAMIMTRGLAEMSRLTVKCGGQAITCMGLAGAGDLIATCTSEHSRNRSFGVELAKGGTLDAYRERTHMVVEGALACKTLKTLSEAYNVELPITDVVRSVVWEGADPKAAAKDLFARPLTTEFYGL
;
A
#
# COMPACT_ATOMS: atom_id res chain seq x y z
N MET A 1 13.74 11.43 18.37
CA MET A 1 14.88 11.13 17.46
C MET A 1 14.65 11.82 16.12
N LYS A 2 15.65 11.85 15.20
CA LYS A 2 15.43 12.28 13.81
C LYS A 2 15.04 11.08 12.94
N VAL A 3 13.97 11.22 12.13
CA VAL A 3 13.46 10.19 11.22
C VAL A 3 13.39 10.79 9.81
N ALA A 4 13.90 10.05 8.81
CA ALA A 4 13.75 10.42 7.42
C ALA A 4 12.46 9.79 6.85
N VAL A 5 11.61 10.59 6.21
CA VAL A 5 10.45 10.10 5.45
C VAL A 5 10.71 10.35 3.98
N ILE A 6 10.76 9.31 3.18
CA ILE A 6 11.09 9.37 1.75
C ILE A 6 9.79 9.26 0.94
N GLY A 7 9.28 10.42 0.53
CA GLY A 7 8.06 10.55 -0.23
C GLY A 7 7.01 11.46 0.44
N ALA A 8 6.76 12.64 -0.12
CA ALA A 8 5.81 13.63 0.38
C ALA A 8 4.47 13.57 -0.37
N GLY A 9 3.96 12.37 -0.66
CA GLY A 9 2.57 12.14 -1.07
C GLY A 9 1.61 12.24 0.12
N SER A 10 0.29 12.01 -0.10
CA SER A 10 -0.69 12.04 1.00
C SER A 10 -0.26 11.15 2.17
N TRP A 11 0.07 9.89 1.90
CA TRP A 11 0.44 8.94 2.95
C TRP A 11 1.76 9.30 3.66
N GLY A 12 2.79 9.71 2.92
CA GLY A 12 4.05 10.15 3.52
C GLY A 12 3.92 11.41 4.36
N THR A 13 3.07 12.35 3.94
CA THR A 13 2.75 13.55 4.71
C THR A 13 2.01 13.21 6.01
N ALA A 14 1.05 12.28 5.96
CA ALA A 14 0.31 11.83 7.13
C ALA A 14 1.22 11.08 8.14
N LEU A 15 2.10 10.20 7.65
CA LEU A 15 3.08 9.51 8.51
C LEU A 15 4.11 10.48 9.10
N ALA A 16 4.60 11.46 8.34
CA ALA A 16 5.48 12.50 8.83
C ALA A 16 4.82 13.30 9.97
N GLN A 17 3.54 13.65 9.82
CA GLN A 17 2.77 14.32 10.85
C GLN A 17 2.60 13.47 12.11
N THR A 18 2.26 12.17 11.94
CA THR A 18 2.15 11.23 13.08
C THR A 18 3.46 11.16 13.86
N LEU A 19 4.60 11.00 13.18
CA LEU A 19 5.92 10.99 13.80
C LEU A 19 6.25 12.29 14.52
N ALA A 20 5.94 13.44 13.90
CA ALA A 20 6.19 14.74 14.48
C ALA A 20 5.35 15.00 15.73
N LEU A 21 4.08 14.57 15.72
CA LEU A 21 3.20 14.64 16.90
C LEU A 21 3.64 13.71 18.03
N ASN A 22 4.33 12.60 17.71
CA ASN A 22 4.98 11.73 18.68
C ASN A 22 6.32 12.30 19.22
N GLY A 23 6.64 13.56 18.92
CA GLY A 23 7.84 14.26 19.43
C GLY A 23 9.12 13.95 18.67
N HIS A 24 9.05 13.46 17.43
CA HIS A 24 10.21 13.21 16.59
C HIS A 24 10.48 14.38 15.64
N ASN A 25 11.75 14.63 15.33
CA ASN A 25 12.14 15.55 14.27
C ASN A 25 12.08 14.78 12.93
N VAL A 26 11.31 15.26 11.98
CA VAL A 26 11.09 14.59 10.72
C VAL A 26 11.76 15.35 9.57
N SER A 27 12.59 14.64 8.80
CA SER A 27 13.13 15.14 7.55
C SER A 27 12.38 14.49 6.40
N LEU A 28 11.52 15.27 5.71
CA LEU A 28 10.62 14.78 4.67
C LEU A 28 11.21 15.05 3.29
N TRP A 29 11.57 14.00 2.57
CA TRP A 29 12.00 14.13 1.18
C TRP A 29 10.82 14.33 0.23
N ALA A 30 10.88 15.37 -0.59
CA ALA A 30 9.90 15.68 -1.61
C ALA A 30 10.57 15.93 -2.96
N ARG A 31 9.97 15.44 -4.05
CA ARG A 31 10.52 15.60 -5.40
C ARG A 31 10.42 17.03 -5.96
N LYS A 32 9.52 17.85 -5.44
CA LYS A 32 9.21 19.18 -5.98
C LYS A 32 9.56 20.27 -4.99
N ASP A 33 10.30 21.28 -5.44
CA ASP A 33 10.66 22.46 -4.63
C ASP A 33 9.43 23.22 -4.10
N SER A 34 8.34 23.26 -4.86
CA SER A 34 7.09 23.88 -4.39
C SER A 34 6.48 23.20 -3.16
N VAL A 35 6.63 21.87 -3.05
CA VAL A 35 6.20 21.11 -1.87
C VAL A 35 7.13 21.38 -0.69
N VAL A 36 8.44 21.44 -0.93
CA VAL A 36 9.45 21.77 0.08
C VAL A 36 9.19 23.19 0.62
N HIS A 37 8.96 24.16 -0.27
CA HIS A 37 8.66 25.54 0.13
C HIS A 37 7.41 25.61 1.02
N GLY A 38 6.28 25.02 0.57
CA GLY A 38 5.02 25.06 1.33
C GLY A 38 5.15 24.42 2.71
N ILE A 39 5.87 23.27 2.82
CA ILE A 39 6.08 22.62 4.09
C ILE A 39 6.96 23.46 5.03
N ASN A 40 8.08 24.00 4.52
CA ASN A 40 9.06 24.70 5.36
C ASN A 40 8.63 26.12 5.80
N HIS A 41 7.83 26.82 4.99
CA HIS A 41 7.45 28.22 5.25
C HIS A 41 5.99 28.39 5.66
N GLU A 42 5.10 27.56 5.10
CA GLU A 42 3.67 27.67 5.34
C GLU A 42 3.15 26.56 6.29
N HIS A 43 3.97 25.54 6.56
CA HIS A 43 3.60 24.31 7.28
C HIS A 43 2.38 23.62 6.68
N VAL A 44 2.33 23.58 5.34
CA VAL A 44 1.27 22.93 4.57
C VAL A 44 1.91 22.19 3.39
N ASN A 45 1.40 21.01 3.04
CA ASN A 45 1.74 20.38 1.78
C ASN A 45 0.74 20.87 0.71
N PRO A 46 1.13 21.79 -0.19
CA PRO A 46 0.19 22.46 -1.09
C PRO A 46 -0.41 21.52 -2.15
N ARG A 47 0.19 20.33 -2.33
CA ARG A 47 -0.23 19.37 -3.34
C ARG A 47 -1.07 18.21 -2.75
N TYR A 48 -0.83 17.88 -1.50
CA TYR A 48 -1.43 16.72 -0.84
C TYR A 48 -1.85 17.08 0.58
N LEU A 49 -3.12 16.87 0.92
CA LEU A 49 -3.67 17.19 2.25
C LEU A 49 -3.52 18.68 2.60
N SER A 50 -3.81 19.55 1.63
CA SER A 50 -3.58 21.00 1.72
C SER A 50 -4.33 21.72 2.84
N ASP A 51 -5.39 21.09 3.36
CA ASP A 51 -6.21 21.61 4.47
C ASP A 51 -5.60 21.30 5.84
N ALA A 52 -4.52 20.50 5.91
CA ALA A 52 -3.90 20.09 7.15
C ALA A 52 -2.68 20.96 7.49
N LYS A 53 -2.69 21.58 8.67
CA LYS A 53 -1.52 22.26 9.22
C LYS A 53 -0.52 21.22 9.73
N LEU A 54 0.71 21.31 9.26
CA LEU A 54 1.79 20.40 9.64
C LEU A 54 2.57 20.94 10.85
N SER A 55 3.15 20.01 11.61
CA SER A 55 4.03 20.33 12.73
C SER A 55 5.31 21.04 12.28
N GLU A 56 5.79 21.99 13.06
CA GLU A 56 7.09 22.66 12.87
C GLU A 56 8.29 21.70 12.99
N ASN A 57 8.08 20.51 13.58
CA ASN A 57 9.10 19.46 13.66
C ASN A 57 9.31 18.73 12.31
N ILE A 58 8.60 19.13 11.23
CA ILE A 58 8.76 18.58 9.88
C ILE A 58 9.54 19.59 9.04
N VAL A 59 10.71 19.18 8.56
CA VAL A 59 11.52 19.95 7.61
C VAL A 59 11.62 19.17 6.31
N ALA A 60 11.25 19.79 5.19
CA ALA A 60 11.28 19.15 3.89
C ALA A 60 12.56 19.49 3.10
N THR A 61 12.99 18.58 2.22
CA THR A 61 14.13 18.75 1.31
C THR A 61 13.94 17.95 0.02
N THR A 62 14.60 18.37 -1.06
CA THR A 62 14.69 17.60 -2.31
C THR A 62 15.91 16.69 -2.36
N SER A 63 16.81 16.76 -1.37
CA SER A 63 18.05 15.98 -1.28
C SER A 63 17.85 14.72 -0.40
N TYR A 64 18.10 13.54 -0.96
CA TYR A 64 18.14 12.30 -0.16
C TYR A 64 19.19 12.35 0.94
N ARG A 65 20.37 12.89 0.64
CA ARG A 65 21.48 13.01 1.61
C ARG A 65 21.08 13.87 2.80
N ASP A 66 20.41 15.01 2.57
CA ASP A 66 19.98 15.90 3.64
C ASP A 66 18.84 15.28 4.47
N ALA A 67 17.91 14.57 3.81
CA ALA A 67 16.86 13.86 4.50
C ALA A 67 17.43 12.80 5.46
N LEU A 68 18.41 12.02 4.99
CA LEU A 68 19.04 10.93 5.76
C LEU A 68 20.12 11.40 6.74
N HIS A 69 20.65 12.62 6.59
CA HIS A 69 21.71 13.13 7.46
C HIS A 69 21.30 13.10 8.94
N ARG A 70 22.04 12.34 9.76
CA ARG A 70 21.75 12.09 11.19
C ARG A 70 20.39 11.45 11.49
N ALA A 71 19.67 10.96 10.50
CA ALA A 71 18.49 10.16 10.75
C ALA A 71 18.85 8.85 11.46
N LYS A 72 17.92 8.32 12.26
CA LYS A 72 18.08 7.05 12.98
C LYS A 72 17.23 5.94 12.40
N ALA A 73 16.32 6.29 11.49
CA ALA A 73 15.49 5.37 10.73
C ALA A 73 14.97 6.06 9.47
N ALA A 74 14.59 5.27 8.46
CA ALA A 74 13.90 5.75 7.27
C ALA A 74 12.52 5.11 7.13
N VAL A 75 11.55 5.92 6.65
CA VAL A 75 10.19 5.53 6.30
C VAL A 75 10.00 5.74 4.81
N ILE A 76 9.82 4.67 4.05
CA ILE A 76 9.73 4.70 2.58
C ILE A 76 8.27 4.72 2.14
N VAL A 77 7.87 5.80 1.45
CA VAL A 77 6.48 6.05 1.05
C VAL A 77 6.41 6.50 -0.42
N THR A 78 7.31 6.00 -1.23
CA THR A 78 7.34 6.28 -2.68
C THR A 78 6.47 5.27 -3.44
N PRO A 79 5.99 5.58 -4.65
CA PRO A 79 5.32 4.61 -5.51
C PRO A 79 6.15 3.33 -5.70
N SER A 80 5.48 2.17 -5.81
CA SER A 80 6.14 0.85 -5.84
C SER A 80 7.15 0.69 -6.98
N ASN A 81 6.88 1.28 -8.14
CA ASN A 81 7.79 1.27 -9.29
C ASN A 81 9.08 2.09 -9.11
N LEU A 82 9.22 2.82 -8.02
CA LEU A 82 10.43 3.60 -7.70
C LEU A 82 11.26 2.98 -6.57
N LEU A 83 10.78 1.91 -5.93
CA LEU A 83 11.39 1.34 -4.73
C LEU A 83 12.85 0.91 -4.95
N ARG A 84 13.16 0.23 -6.05
CA ARG A 84 14.51 -0.20 -6.37
C ARG A 84 15.48 0.98 -6.52
N GLY A 85 15.03 2.04 -7.21
CA GLY A 85 15.85 3.27 -7.34
C GLY A 85 16.11 3.93 -5.98
N VAL A 86 15.10 3.95 -5.10
CA VAL A 86 15.26 4.46 -3.73
C VAL A 86 16.21 3.57 -2.93
N ALA A 87 16.05 2.24 -3.01
CA ALA A 87 16.93 1.30 -2.30
C ALA A 87 18.41 1.48 -2.69
N ARG A 88 18.71 1.65 -3.99
CA ARG A 88 20.07 1.95 -4.49
C ARG A 88 20.64 3.25 -3.93
N VAL A 89 19.83 4.31 -3.89
CA VAL A 89 20.29 5.58 -3.29
C VAL A 89 20.56 5.41 -1.80
N LEU A 90 19.77 4.64 -1.08
CA LEU A 90 20.00 4.38 0.34
C LEU A 90 21.25 3.53 0.56
N SER A 91 21.55 2.54 -0.29
CA SER A 91 22.74 1.69 -0.14
C SER A 91 24.05 2.47 -0.12
N ASP A 92 24.10 3.64 -0.77
CA ASP A 92 25.27 4.51 -0.82
C ASP A 92 25.39 5.44 0.41
N VAL A 93 24.33 5.55 1.24
CA VAL A 93 24.24 6.62 2.26
C VAL A 93 24.07 6.08 3.68
N VAL A 94 23.46 4.90 3.85
CA VAL A 94 23.17 4.34 5.17
C VAL A 94 24.02 3.11 5.46
N ASP A 95 24.31 2.86 6.75
CA ASP A 95 25.01 1.66 7.18
C ASP A 95 24.14 0.40 7.15
N ASP A 96 24.77 -0.77 7.31
CA ASP A 96 24.12 -2.08 7.21
C ASP A 96 23.13 -2.39 8.35
N GLN A 97 23.11 -1.61 9.41
CA GLN A 97 22.20 -1.76 10.54
C GLN A 97 21.12 -0.68 10.57
N PHE A 98 21.15 0.27 9.63
CA PHE A 98 20.19 1.37 9.60
C PHE A 98 18.76 0.88 9.37
N PRO A 99 17.80 1.10 10.29
CA PRO A 99 16.45 0.58 10.20
C PRO A 99 15.64 1.27 9.11
N ILE A 100 14.90 0.48 8.32
CA ILE A 100 14.05 0.97 7.24
C ILE A 100 12.68 0.32 7.32
N ILE A 101 11.61 1.14 7.33
CA ILE A 101 10.24 0.64 7.19
C ILE A 101 9.66 1.06 5.85
N ILE A 102 9.07 0.11 5.14
CA ILE A 102 8.48 0.31 3.81
C ILE A 102 6.97 0.37 3.96
N CYS A 103 6.39 1.51 3.59
CA CYS A 103 4.94 1.77 3.66
C CYS A 103 4.31 1.82 2.26
N SER A 104 5.11 1.56 1.23
CA SER A 104 4.67 1.41 -0.16
C SER A 104 4.03 0.04 -0.35
N LYS A 105 3.03 -0.03 -1.24
CA LYS A 105 2.24 -1.24 -1.48
C LYS A 105 2.39 -1.66 -2.94
N GLY A 106 2.54 -2.95 -3.20
CA GLY A 106 2.61 -3.49 -4.56
C GLY A 106 3.66 -4.58 -4.71
N VAL A 107 3.89 -4.98 -5.95
CA VAL A 107 4.88 -6.00 -6.35
C VAL A 107 5.67 -5.41 -7.51
N GLU A 108 6.98 -5.59 -7.54
CA GLU A 108 7.82 -5.11 -8.64
C GLU A 108 7.56 -5.93 -9.91
N ALA A 109 7.32 -5.24 -11.04
CA ALA A 109 6.86 -5.90 -12.26
C ALA A 109 7.90 -6.86 -12.86
N ASP A 110 9.18 -6.47 -12.86
CA ASP A 110 10.22 -7.20 -13.58
C ASP A 110 10.74 -8.43 -12.81
N SER A 111 10.83 -8.32 -11.48
CA SER A 111 11.37 -9.38 -10.62
C SER A 111 10.31 -10.21 -9.91
N GLY A 112 9.09 -9.70 -9.78
CA GLY A 112 8.06 -10.28 -8.91
C GLY A 112 8.33 -10.08 -7.41
N TYR A 113 9.35 -9.30 -7.04
CA TYR A 113 9.68 -9.08 -5.64
C TYR A 113 8.65 -8.21 -4.94
N LEU A 114 8.36 -8.60 -3.70
CA LEU A 114 7.67 -7.76 -2.73
C LEU A 114 8.61 -6.63 -2.25
N PRO A 115 8.09 -5.52 -1.71
CA PRO A 115 8.89 -4.36 -1.33
C PRO A 115 10.12 -4.67 -0.46
N VAL A 116 9.98 -5.54 0.55
CA VAL A 116 11.13 -5.98 1.37
C VAL A 116 12.15 -6.74 0.52
N GLY A 117 11.71 -7.63 -0.36
CA GLY A 117 12.61 -8.35 -1.26
C GLY A 117 13.39 -7.43 -2.21
N VAL A 118 12.77 -6.33 -2.69
CA VAL A 118 13.45 -5.31 -3.48
C VAL A 118 14.54 -4.63 -2.65
N PHE A 119 14.23 -4.22 -1.42
CA PHE A 119 15.21 -3.58 -0.53
C PHE A 119 16.31 -4.54 -0.09
N GLU A 120 15.97 -5.77 0.27
CA GLU A 120 16.94 -6.81 0.63
C GLU A 120 17.93 -7.09 -0.51
N SER A 121 17.46 -7.13 -1.77
CA SER A 121 18.31 -7.37 -2.93
C SER A 121 19.35 -6.27 -3.20
N GLU A 122 19.08 -5.02 -2.80
CA GLU A 122 19.96 -3.88 -3.00
C GLU A 122 20.81 -3.54 -1.75
N LEU A 123 20.28 -3.83 -0.56
CA LEU A 123 20.86 -3.39 0.71
C LEU A 123 21.40 -4.54 1.58
N GLY A 124 21.07 -5.80 1.26
CA GLY A 124 21.34 -6.92 2.16
C GLY A 124 20.50 -6.84 3.46
N ASN A 125 20.95 -7.53 4.49
CA ASN A 125 20.44 -7.53 5.87
C ASN A 125 18.91 -7.30 6.02
N ARG A 126 18.14 -8.37 5.85
CA ARG A 126 16.68 -8.35 5.96
C ARG A 126 16.17 -7.91 7.34
N ASP A 127 16.93 -8.18 8.40
CA ASP A 127 16.49 -7.94 9.78
C ASP A 127 16.34 -6.45 10.13
N ARG A 128 16.95 -5.54 9.36
CA ARG A 128 16.75 -4.09 9.49
C ARG A 128 15.49 -3.56 8.78
N LEU A 129 14.81 -4.43 8.00
CA LEU A 129 13.66 -4.06 7.17
C LEU A 129 12.35 -4.40 7.87
N ALA A 130 11.40 -3.50 7.77
CA ALA A 130 10.02 -3.70 8.20
C ALA A 130 9.04 -3.20 7.14
N VAL A 131 7.78 -3.62 7.25
CA VAL A 131 6.67 -3.10 6.44
C VAL A 131 5.55 -2.60 7.35
N LEU A 132 4.80 -1.61 6.87
CA LEU A 132 3.61 -1.09 7.52
C LEU A 132 2.40 -1.23 6.60
N SER A 133 1.34 -1.89 7.07
CA SER A 133 0.07 -1.98 6.36
C SER A 133 -1.12 -2.08 7.31
N GLY A 134 -2.26 -1.54 6.87
CA GLY A 134 -3.51 -1.57 7.63
C GLY A 134 -4.53 -0.58 7.05
N PRO A 135 -5.73 -0.48 7.64
CA PRO A 135 -6.79 0.46 7.25
C PRO A 135 -6.40 1.89 7.62
N ASN A 136 -5.59 2.52 6.76
CA ASN A 136 -4.97 3.81 7.02
C ASN A 136 -5.17 4.77 5.82
N HIS A 137 -6.32 5.42 5.75
CA HIS A 137 -6.52 6.54 4.82
C HIS A 137 -5.79 7.78 5.31
N ALA A 138 -4.93 8.35 4.46
CA ALA A 138 -4.10 9.49 4.81
C ALA A 138 -4.94 10.70 5.27
N GLU A 139 -6.09 10.91 4.65
CA GLU A 139 -7.07 11.97 4.92
C GLU A 139 -7.68 11.88 6.32
N GLU A 140 -7.68 10.68 6.91
CA GLU A 140 -8.16 10.42 8.26
C GLU A 140 -7.02 10.45 9.27
N VAL A 141 -5.90 9.80 8.95
CA VAL A 141 -4.72 9.74 9.83
C VAL A 141 -4.16 11.14 10.10
N ILE A 142 -4.09 12.00 9.07
CA ILE A 142 -3.60 13.39 9.23
C ILE A 142 -4.46 14.21 10.22
N LYS A 143 -5.74 13.89 10.33
CA LYS A 143 -6.71 14.50 11.23
C LYS A 143 -6.78 13.81 12.60
N ALA A 144 -5.84 12.92 12.89
CA ALA A 144 -5.76 12.14 14.10
C ALA A 144 -7.05 11.33 14.41
N LYS A 145 -7.79 10.89 13.38
CA LYS A 145 -8.89 9.94 13.58
C LYS A 145 -8.32 8.58 13.98
N PRO A 146 -8.99 7.84 14.86
CA PRO A 146 -8.52 6.53 15.30
C PRO A 146 -8.31 5.56 14.12
N ALA A 147 -7.10 5.01 14.02
CA ALA A 147 -6.71 4.02 13.02
C ALA A 147 -5.82 2.94 13.64
N GLY A 148 -5.70 1.80 12.96
CA GLY A 148 -4.82 0.72 13.38
C GLY A 148 -3.98 0.20 12.23
N THR A 149 -2.76 -0.26 12.53
CA THR A 149 -1.83 -0.77 11.54
C THR A 149 -1.03 -1.95 12.06
N VAL A 150 -0.48 -2.75 11.15
CA VAL A 150 0.48 -3.81 11.46
C VAL A 150 1.85 -3.40 10.95
N ILE A 151 2.86 -3.65 11.76
CA ILE A 151 4.27 -3.53 11.43
C ILE A 151 4.87 -4.92 11.44
N ALA A 152 5.32 -5.39 10.29
CA ALA A 152 5.91 -6.71 10.17
C ALA A 152 7.40 -6.64 9.84
N SER A 153 8.19 -7.49 10.50
CA SER A 153 9.63 -7.66 10.27
C SER A 153 10.06 -9.07 10.62
N SER A 154 11.09 -9.60 9.96
CA SER A 154 11.77 -10.84 10.38
C SER A 154 12.48 -10.67 11.73
N SER A 155 12.85 -9.45 12.09
CA SER A 155 13.44 -9.10 13.39
C SER A 155 12.39 -8.53 14.33
N GLN A 156 12.19 -9.19 15.47
CA GLN A 156 11.29 -8.72 16.51
C GLN A 156 11.70 -7.32 17.04
N ASP A 157 12.99 -7.07 17.19
CA ASP A 157 13.51 -5.80 17.67
C ASP A 157 13.19 -4.67 16.69
N THR A 158 13.34 -4.91 15.39
CA THR A 158 12.99 -3.96 14.32
C THR A 158 11.47 -3.69 14.30
N ALA A 159 10.64 -4.75 14.42
CA ALA A 159 9.19 -4.61 14.50
C ALA A 159 8.76 -3.78 15.71
N VAL A 160 9.33 -4.06 16.89
CA VAL A 160 9.04 -3.32 18.14
C VAL A 160 9.50 -1.88 18.04
N MET A 161 10.70 -1.62 17.52
CA MET A 161 11.22 -0.27 17.34
C MET A 161 10.26 0.59 16.48
N PHE A 162 9.82 0.08 15.34
CA PHE A 162 8.89 0.83 14.48
C PHE A 162 7.47 0.90 15.06
N ARG A 163 7.01 -0.15 15.79
CA ARG A 163 5.76 -0.09 16.55
C ARG A 163 5.76 1.10 17.50
N ASP A 164 6.81 1.23 18.30
CA ASP A 164 6.91 2.26 19.34
C ASP A 164 7.11 3.66 18.71
N LEU A 165 7.78 3.73 17.57
CA LEU A 165 7.98 4.96 16.81
C LEU A 165 6.65 5.56 16.32
N PHE A 166 5.71 4.73 15.85
CA PHE A 166 4.42 5.16 15.32
C PHE A 166 3.27 5.14 16.33
N ALA A 167 3.42 4.43 17.45
CA ALA A 167 2.33 4.28 18.41
C ALA A 167 1.86 5.63 18.97
N ALA A 168 0.56 5.89 18.84
CA ALA A 168 -0.11 7.08 19.35
C ALA A 168 -1.52 6.71 19.86
N PRO A 169 -2.15 7.54 20.70
CA PRO A 169 -3.51 7.29 21.17
C PRO A 169 -4.53 7.07 20.03
N THR A 170 -4.31 7.72 18.89
CA THR A 170 -5.15 7.61 17.69
C THR A 170 -4.56 6.74 16.59
N PHE A 171 -3.34 6.20 16.78
CA PHE A 171 -2.70 5.33 15.80
C PHE A 171 -2.16 4.07 16.46
N ARG A 172 -3.00 3.03 16.56
CA ARG A 172 -2.64 1.78 17.21
C ARG A 172 -1.78 0.93 16.29
N THR A 173 -0.64 0.49 16.79
CA THR A 173 0.34 -0.31 16.06
C THR A 173 0.46 -1.71 16.67
N TYR A 174 0.47 -2.73 15.82
CA TYR A 174 0.64 -4.14 16.19
C TYR A 174 1.85 -4.70 15.46
N THR A 175 2.55 -5.66 16.05
CA THR A 175 3.68 -6.35 15.40
C THR A 175 3.25 -7.66 14.77
N SER A 176 3.98 -8.10 13.73
CA SER A 176 3.88 -9.41 13.10
C SER A 176 5.26 -9.85 12.63
N ASP A 177 5.48 -11.16 12.54
CA ASP A 177 6.64 -11.78 11.90
C ASP A 177 6.37 -12.15 10.42
N ASP A 178 5.11 -12.13 9.99
CA ASP A 178 4.69 -12.47 8.63
C ASP A 178 4.79 -11.27 7.66
N VAL A 179 6.01 -10.94 7.26
CA VAL A 179 6.29 -9.88 6.28
C VAL A 179 5.60 -10.18 4.95
N THR A 180 5.74 -11.41 4.45
CA THR A 180 5.18 -11.84 3.16
C THR A 180 3.65 -11.70 3.13
N GLY A 181 2.97 -12.16 4.18
CA GLY A 181 1.51 -12.05 4.26
C GLY A 181 1.05 -10.60 4.31
N VAL A 182 1.70 -9.74 5.09
CA VAL A 182 1.35 -8.31 5.19
C VAL A 182 1.52 -7.61 3.85
N GLU A 183 2.61 -7.88 3.10
CA GLU A 183 2.86 -7.26 1.79
C GLU A 183 1.89 -7.75 0.71
N LEU A 184 1.60 -9.06 0.67
CA LEU A 184 0.64 -9.61 -0.28
C LEU A 184 -0.77 -9.08 -0.02
N CYS A 185 -1.21 -9.03 1.24
CA CYS A 185 -2.48 -8.41 1.61
C CYS A 185 -2.57 -6.96 1.10
N ALA A 186 -1.50 -6.19 1.27
CA ALA A 186 -1.45 -4.80 0.81
C ALA A 186 -1.55 -4.64 -0.72
N ALA A 187 -1.01 -5.60 -1.49
CA ALA A 187 -1.12 -5.61 -2.95
C ALA A 187 -2.53 -6.03 -3.42
N PHE A 188 -3.06 -7.14 -2.87
CA PHE A 188 -4.35 -7.71 -3.27
C PHE A 188 -5.54 -6.78 -3.06
N LYS A 189 -5.61 -6.13 -1.90
CA LYS A 189 -6.77 -5.28 -1.57
C LYS A 189 -7.12 -4.27 -2.64
N ASN A 190 -6.11 -3.74 -3.32
CA ASN A 190 -6.26 -2.73 -4.35
C ASN A 190 -6.93 -3.30 -5.62
N VAL A 191 -6.63 -4.55 -5.96
CA VAL A 191 -7.27 -5.26 -7.07
C VAL A 191 -8.72 -5.57 -6.74
N ILE A 192 -8.98 -6.09 -5.55
CA ILE A 192 -10.34 -6.41 -5.09
C ILE A 192 -11.19 -5.13 -5.02
N ALA A 193 -10.61 -4.00 -4.61
CA ALA A 193 -11.31 -2.72 -4.59
C ALA A 193 -11.71 -2.24 -6.00
N ILE A 194 -10.92 -2.52 -7.04
CA ILE A 194 -11.33 -2.27 -8.43
C ILE A 194 -12.55 -3.13 -8.77
N ALA A 195 -12.52 -4.45 -8.46
CA ALA A 195 -13.64 -5.35 -8.72
C ALA A 195 -14.93 -4.92 -8.02
N VAL A 196 -14.85 -4.50 -6.76
CA VAL A 196 -15.99 -3.94 -6.01
C VAL A 196 -16.49 -2.64 -6.64
N GLY A 197 -15.56 -1.79 -7.10
CA GLY A 197 -15.90 -0.57 -7.83
C GLY A 197 -16.66 -0.86 -9.13
N VAL A 198 -16.19 -1.85 -9.91
CA VAL A 198 -16.89 -2.32 -11.12
C VAL A 198 -18.31 -2.81 -10.78
N ALA A 199 -18.47 -3.61 -9.72
CA ALA A 199 -19.77 -4.10 -9.29
C ALA A 199 -20.74 -2.96 -8.98
N TYR A 200 -20.33 -1.96 -8.20
CA TYR A 200 -21.16 -0.76 -7.94
C TYR A 200 -21.46 0.04 -9.23
N GLY A 201 -20.46 0.19 -10.11
CA GLY A 201 -20.63 0.88 -11.38
C GLY A 201 -21.63 0.21 -12.33
N LEU A 202 -21.75 -1.12 -12.27
CA LEU A 202 -22.75 -1.94 -12.98
C LEU A 202 -24.12 -1.94 -12.31
N GLY A 203 -24.29 -1.28 -11.15
CA GLY A 203 -25.55 -1.21 -10.41
C GLY A 203 -25.79 -2.41 -9.48
N TYR A 204 -24.80 -3.23 -9.19
CA TYR A 204 -24.90 -4.29 -8.19
C TYR A 204 -24.85 -3.71 -6.77
N GLY A 205 -25.52 -4.39 -5.83
CA GLY A 205 -25.65 -3.92 -4.45
C GLY A 205 -24.60 -4.49 -3.49
N ASP A 206 -24.81 -4.20 -2.20
CA ASP A 206 -23.88 -4.51 -1.12
C ASP A 206 -23.64 -6.02 -0.92
N ASN A 207 -24.63 -6.87 -1.22
CA ASN A 207 -24.45 -8.33 -1.18
C ASN A 207 -23.37 -8.78 -2.18
N THR A 208 -23.36 -8.21 -3.39
CA THR A 208 -22.34 -8.50 -4.40
C THR A 208 -20.97 -7.97 -3.96
N ALA A 209 -20.92 -6.77 -3.41
CA ALA A 209 -19.68 -6.20 -2.89
C ALA A 209 -19.11 -7.06 -1.75
N ALA A 210 -19.94 -7.48 -0.79
CA ALA A 210 -19.53 -8.36 0.31
C ALA A 210 -19.04 -9.72 -0.20
N MET A 211 -19.72 -10.32 -1.18
CA MET A 211 -19.30 -11.57 -1.81
C MET A 211 -17.94 -11.42 -2.49
N ILE A 212 -17.71 -10.34 -3.27
CA ILE A 212 -16.43 -10.08 -3.93
C ILE A 212 -15.31 -9.88 -2.90
N MET A 213 -15.56 -9.14 -1.81
CA MET A 213 -14.58 -8.96 -0.74
C MET A 213 -14.22 -10.29 -0.07
N THR A 214 -15.21 -11.12 0.28
CA THR A 214 -15.00 -12.42 0.93
C THR A 214 -14.26 -13.39 0.00
N ARG A 215 -14.66 -13.47 -1.27
CA ARG A 215 -13.96 -14.34 -2.24
C ARG A 215 -12.57 -13.82 -2.56
N GLY A 216 -12.39 -12.49 -2.58
CA GLY A 216 -11.09 -11.85 -2.73
C GLY A 216 -10.14 -12.17 -1.55
N LEU A 217 -10.65 -12.21 -0.31
CA LEU A 217 -9.87 -12.69 0.85
C LEU A 217 -9.44 -14.15 0.69
N ALA A 218 -10.29 -15.01 0.13
CA ALA A 218 -9.90 -16.39 -0.15
C ALA A 218 -8.81 -16.49 -1.22
N GLU A 219 -8.85 -15.68 -2.29
CA GLU A 219 -7.76 -15.60 -3.28
C GLU A 219 -6.46 -15.12 -2.64
N MET A 220 -6.54 -14.04 -1.87
CA MET A 220 -5.44 -13.48 -1.10
C MET A 220 -4.79 -14.54 -0.21
N SER A 221 -5.59 -15.26 0.57
CA SER A 221 -5.11 -16.28 1.50
C SER A 221 -4.41 -17.44 0.79
N ARG A 222 -4.98 -17.94 -0.33
CA ARG A 222 -4.37 -19.01 -1.11
C ARG A 222 -2.97 -18.64 -1.62
N LEU A 223 -2.83 -17.47 -2.22
CA LEU A 223 -1.52 -17.04 -2.73
C LEU A 223 -0.56 -16.73 -1.58
N THR A 224 -1.04 -16.09 -0.52
CA THR A 224 -0.22 -15.78 0.68
C THR A 224 0.42 -17.04 1.25
N VAL A 225 -0.35 -18.10 1.47
CA VAL A 225 0.16 -19.37 1.99
C VAL A 225 1.17 -20.02 1.02
N LYS A 226 0.89 -19.98 -0.28
CA LYS A 226 1.81 -20.55 -1.29
C LYS A 226 3.13 -19.78 -1.38
N CYS A 227 3.10 -18.48 -1.13
CA CYS A 227 4.31 -17.64 -1.08
C CYS A 227 5.03 -17.69 0.29
N GLY A 228 4.60 -18.56 1.22
CA GLY A 228 5.24 -18.74 2.52
C GLY A 228 4.75 -17.80 3.63
N GLY A 229 3.68 -17.04 3.40
CA GLY A 229 3.00 -16.26 4.44
C GLY A 229 1.93 -17.07 5.18
N GLN A 230 1.27 -16.46 6.14
CA GLN A 230 0.29 -17.09 7.02
C GLN A 230 -1.14 -16.72 6.63
N ALA A 231 -2.05 -17.70 6.53
CA ALA A 231 -3.47 -17.45 6.22
C ALA A 231 -4.14 -16.50 7.22
N ILE A 232 -3.76 -16.59 8.50
CA ILE A 232 -4.32 -15.76 9.56
C ILE A 232 -4.03 -14.26 9.37
N THR A 233 -2.93 -13.90 8.73
CA THR A 233 -2.59 -12.51 8.40
C THR A 233 -3.64 -11.86 7.52
N CYS A 234 -4.26 -12.64 6.62
CA CYS A 234 -5.33 -12.15 5.75
C CYS A 234 -6.59 -11.76 6.53
N MET A 235 -6.83 -12.32 7.71
CA MET A 235 -7.97 -11.99 8.56
C MET A 235 -7.71 -10.77 9.47
N GLY A 236 -6.48 -10.28 9.52
CA GLY A 236 -6.04 -9.17 10.35
C GLY A 236 -6.24 -7.80 9.72
N LEU A 237 -5.62 -6.78 10.36
CA LEU A 237 -5.69 -5.38 9.90
C LEU A 237 -5.09 -5.18 8.51
N ALA A 238 -3.98 -5.84 8.19
CA ALA A 238 -3.32 -5.73 6.89
C ALA A 238 -4.13 -6.39 5.76
N GLY A 239 -4.91 -7.44 6.07
CA GLY A 239 -5.79 -8.15 5.15
C GLY A 239 -7.22 -7.61 5.16
N ALA A 240 -8.11 -8.26 5.90
CA ALA A 240 -9.54 -7.94 5.95
C ALA A 240 -9.81 -6.48 6.34
N GLY A 241 -9.07 -5.94 7.32
CA GLY A 241 -9.25 -4.56 7.75
C GLY A 241 -8.98 -3.54 6.64
N ASP A 242 -7.83 -3.63 6.00
CA ASP A 242 -7.44 -2.70 4.91
C ASP A 242 -8.26 -2.94 3.63
N LEU A 243 -8.67 -4.20 3.37
CA LEU A 243 -9.56 -4.53 2.27
C LEU A 243 -10.92 -3.86 2.44
N ILE A 244 -11.58 -4.04 3.60
CA ILE A 244 -12.89 -3.46 3.88
C ILE A 244 -12.81 -1.94 3.75
N ALA A 245 -11.86 -1.30 4.43
CA ALA A 245 -11.68 0.15 4.35
C ALA A 245 -11.46 0.64 2.91
N THR A 246 -10.68 -0.09 2.10
CA THR A 246 -10.40 0.29 0.71
C THR A 246 -11.61 0.08 -0.22
N CYS A 247 -12.41 -0.96 0.00
CA CYS A 247 -13.58 -1.27 -0.82
C CYS A 247 -14.81 -0.41 -0.50
N THR A 248 -14.94 0.08 0.74
CA THR A 248 -16.12 0.85 1.18
C THR A 248 -15.88 2.36 1.16
N SER A 249 -14.64 2.81 1.24
CA SER A 249 -14.32 4.24 1.30
C SER A 249 -14.52 4.95 -0.04
N GLU A 250 -15.10 6.15 0.02
CA GLU A 250 -15.17 7.09 -1.12
C GLU A 250 -13.79 7.65 -1.50
N HIS A 251 -12.85 7.66 -0.57
CA HIS A 251 -11.46 8.09 -0.82
C HIS A 251 -10.63 7.05 -1.58
N SER A 252 -11.16 5.85 -1.81
CA SER A 252 -10.45 4.78 -2.51
C SER A 252 -10.35 5.04 -4.01
N ARG A 253 -9.15 5.39 -4.47
CA ARG A 253 -8.84 5.58 -5.90
C ARG A 253 -9.10 4.33 -6.73
N ASN A 254 -8.80 3.14 -6.19
CA ASN A 254 -9.02 1.86 -6.86
C ASN A 254 -10.52 1.58 -7.04
N ARG A 255 -11.33 1.78 -5.98
CA ARG A 255 -12.78 1.64 -6.06
C ARG A 255 -13.38 2.64 -7.05
N SER A 256 -12.99 3.91 -6.98
CA SER A 256 -13.47 4.97 -7.89
C SER A 256 -13.12 4.66 -9.35
N PHE A 257 -11.91 4.17 -9.61
CA PHE A 257 -11.49 3.72 -10.94
C PHE A 257 -12.35 2.53 -11.43
N GLY A 258 -12.66 1.58 -10.56
CA GLY A 258 -13.55 0.46 -10.89
C GLY A 258 -14.96 0.92 -11.32
N VAL A 259 -15.53 1.91 -10.62
CA VAL A 259 -16.82 2.53 -11.02
C VAL A 259 -16.73 3.16 -12.40
N GLU A 260 -15.62 3.78 -12.73
CA GLU A 260 -15.39 4.42 -14.04
C GLU A 260 -15.19 3.40 -15.16
N LEU A 261 -14.46 2.31 -14.90
CA LEU A 261 -14.33 1.19 -15.84
C LEU A 261 -15.67 0.59 -16.23
N ALA A 262 -16.58 0.42 -15.29
CA ALA A 262 -17.94 -0.08 -15.55
C ALA A 262 -18.76 0.82 -16.49
N LYS A 263 -18.38 2.08 -16.60
CA LYS A 263 -19.00 3.09 -17.49
C LYS A 263 -18.26 3.26 -18.82
N GLY A 264 -17.30 2.39 -19.13
CA GLY A 264 -16.49 2.44 -20.34
C GLY A 264 -15.27 3.34 -20.26
N GLY A 265 -14.88 3.79 -19.07
CA GLY A 265 -13.63 4.54 -18.85
C GLY A 265 -12.40 3.65 -19.03
N THR A 266 -11.25 4.27 -19.27
CA THR A 266 -9.95 3.60 -19.42
C THR A 266 -8.95 4.05 -18.36
N LEU A 267 -7.91 3.24 -18.13
CA LEU A 267 -6.86 3.57 -17.17
C LEU A 267 -6.12 4.87 -17.56
N ASP A 268 -5.86 5.06 -18.86
CA ASP A 268 -5.13 6.24 -19.34
C ASP A 268 -5.98 7.51 -19.19
N ALA A 269 -7.24 7.49 -19.59
CA ALA A 269 -8.14 8.63 -19.39
C ALA A 269 -8.31 8.97 -17.89
N TYR A 270 -8.41 7.95 -17.02
CA TYR A 270 -8.48 8.16 -15.58
C TYR A 270 -7.20 8.83 -15.04
N ARG A 271 -6.03 8.38 -15.45
CA ARG A 271 -4.73 8.94 -15.04
C ARG A 271 -4.52 10.37 -15.54
N GLU A 272 -4.88 10.64 -16.79
CA GLU A 272 -4.79 12.00 -17.39
C GLU A 272 -5.66 13.00 -16.62
N ARG A 273 -6.88 12.60 -16.27
CA ARG A 273 -7.81 13.48 -15.56
C ARG A 273 -7.47 13.68 -14.09
N THR A 274 -7.05 12.62 -13.39
CA THR A 274 -6.84 12.65 -11.93
C THR A 274 -5.39 12.89 -11.54
N HIS A 275 -4.45 12.63 -12.44
CA HIS A 275 -3.00 12.60 -12.18
C HIS A 275 -2.60 11.64 -11.05
N MET A 276 -3.45 10.63 -10.77
CA MET A 276 -3.26 9.68 -9.68
C MET A 276 -2.79 8.31 -10.19
N VAL A 277 -2.00 7.62 -9.38
CA VAL A 277 -1.61 6.23 -9.62
C VAL A 277 -2.73 5.31 -9.12
N VAL A 278 -3.15 4.37 -9.95
CA VAL A 278 -4.06 3.27 -9.60
C VAL A 278 -3.21 2.03 -9.35
N GLU A 279 -2.87 1.78 -8.09
CA GLU A 279 -1.96 0.68 -7.71
C GLU A 279 -2.53 -0.70 -8.05
N GLY A 280 -3.85 -0.88 -7.90
CA GLY A 280 -4.52 -2.14 -8.25
C GLY A 280 -4.41 -2.51 -9.72
N ALA A 281 -4.33 -1.52 -10.62
CA ALA A 281 -4.14 -1.76 -12.05
C ALA A 281 -2.75 -2.35 -12.37
N LEU A 282 -1.73 -2.00 -11.62
CA LEU A 282 -0.39 -2.61 -11.74
C LEU A 282 -0.35 -3.94 -10.99
N ALA A 283 -0.91 -3.98 -9.80
CA ALA A 283 -0.90 -5.16 -8.94
C ALA A 283 -1.57 -6.38 -9.60
N CYS A 284 -2.65 -6.22 -10.37
CA CYS A 284 -3.28 -7.36 -11.03
C CYS A 284 -2.37 -8.07 -12.05
N LYS A 285 -1.43 -7.36 -12.70
CA LYS A 285 -0.42 -7.98 -13.57
C LYS A 285 0.60 -8.79 -12.76
N THR A 286 1.15 -8.18 -11.71
CA THR A 286 2.21 -8.82 -10.93
C THR A 286 1.67 -9.97 -10.08
N LEU A 287 0.44 -9.87 -9.55
CA LEU A 287 -0.24 -10.98 -8.90
C LEU A 287 -0.53 -12.13 -9.87
N LYS A 288 -0.81 -11.85 -11.14
CA LYS A 288 -0.93 -12.89 -12.18
C LYS A 288 0.38 -13.64 -12.36
N THR A 289 1.51 -12.94 -12.47
CA THR A 289 2.84 -13.58 -12.55
C THR A 289 3.10 -14.49 -11.34
N LEU A 290 2.80 -14.02 -10.14
CA LEU A 290 2.92 -14.86 -8.94
C LEU A 290 1.95 -16.05 -8.96
N SER A 291 0.70 -15.87 -9.41
CA SER A 291 -0.29 -16.95 -9.50
C SER A 291 0.18 -18.08 -10.42
N GLU A 292 0.81 -17.74 -11.52
CA GLU A 292 1.38 -18.70 -12.47
C GLU A 292 2.61 -19.42 -11.87
N ALA A 293 3.51 -18.68 -11.24
CA ALA A 293 4.71 -19.22 -10.61
C ALA A 293 4.38 -20.23 -9.47
N TYR A 294 3.32 -19.97 -8.73
CA TYR A 294 2.88 -20.80 -7.58
C TYR A 294 1.70 -21.72 -7.90
N ASN A 295 1.22 -21.73 -9.16
CA ASN A 295 0.06 -22.51 -9.61
C ASN A 295 -1.19 -22.30 -8.72
N VAL A 296 -1.58 -21.04 -8.53
CA VAL A 296 -2.75 -20.63 -7.74
C VAL A 296 -3.75 -19.90 -8.61
N GLU A 297 -5.01 -20.35 -8.62
CA GLU A 297 -6.07 -19.62 -9.34
C GLU A 297 -6.50 -18.36 -8.60
N LEU A 298 -6.56 -17.24 -9.33
CA LEU A 298 -6.99 -15.92 -8.85
C LEU A 298 -8.11 -15.34 -9.75
N PRO A 299 -9.32 -15.92 -9.75
CA PRO A 299 -10.38 -15.57 -10.68
C PRO A 299 -10.79 -14.09 -10.69
N ILE A 300 -10.90 -13.45 -9.51
CA ILE A 300 -11.24 -12.01 -9.41
C ILE A 300 -10.09 -11.16 -9.98
N THR A 301 -8.87 -11.52 -9.64
CA THR A 301 -7.66 -10.84 -10.14
C THR A 301 -7.54 -10.95 -11.66
N ASP A 302 -7.83 -12.13 -12.24
CA ASP A 302 -7.82 -12.36 -13.69
C ASP A 302 -8.88 -11.53 -14.41
N VAL A 303 -10.10 -11.44 -13.86
CA VAL A 303 -11.17 -10.58 -14.40
C VAL A 303 -10.77 -9.11 -14.35
N VAL A 304 -10.25 -8.61 -13.24
CA VAL A 304 -9.78 -7.23 -13.16
C VAL A 304 -8.68 -6.95 -14.19
N ARG A 305 -7.74 -7.88 -14.35
CA ARG A 305 -6.66 -7.76 -15.32
C ARG A 305 -7.18 -7.71 -16.77
N SER A 306 -8.11 -8.58 -17.13
CA SER A 306 -8.68 -8.61 -18.48
C SER A 306 -9.44 -7.32 -18.82
N VAL A 307 -10.22 -6.79 -17.88
CA VAL A 307 -10.94 -5.52 -18.06
C VAL A 307 -9.98 -4.34 -18.17
N VAL A 308 -8.97 -4.26 -17.29
CA VAL A 308 -8.05 -3.10 -17.26
C VAL A 308 -7.08 -3.08 -18.43
N TRP A 309 -6.58 -4.25 -18.87
CA TRP A 309 -5.45 -4.33 -19.78
C TRP A 309 -5.75 -4.99 -21.14
N GLU A 310 -6.81 -5.77 -21.23
CA GLU A 310 -7.15 -6.51 -22.45
C GLU A 310 -8.44 -5.99 -23.10
N GLY A 311 -9.09 -4.99 -22.50
CA GLY A 311 -10.29 -4.37 -23.03
C GLY A 311 -11.54 -5.25 -22.95
N ALA A 312 -11.56 -6.24 -22.04
CA ALA A 312 -12.75 -7.06 -21.82
C ALA A 312 -13.92 -6.20 -21.34
N ASP A 313 -15.12 -6.50 -21.82
CA ASP A 313 -16.33 -5.81 -21.36
C ASP A 313 -16.59 -6.13 -19.88
N PRO A 314 -16.70 -5.12 -18.98
CA PRO A 314 -16.85 -5.35 -17.55
C PRO A 314 -18.09 -6.16 -17.17
N LYS A 315 -19.20 -5.98 -17.91
CA LYS A 315 -20.47 -6.68 -17.64
C LYS A 315 -20.38 -8.14 -18.06
N ALA A 316 -19.78 -8.44 -19.22
CA ALA A 316 -19.55 -9.80 -19.68
C ALA A 316 -18.57 -10.53 -18.73
N ALA A 317 -17.46 -9.91 -18.38
CA ALA A 317 -16.46 -10.47 -17.48
C ALA A 317 -17.03 -10.77 -16.06
N ALA A 318 -17.88 -9.88 -15.53
CA ALA A 318 -18.59 -10.14 -14.28
C ALA A 318 -19.56 -11.32 -14.39
N LYS A 319 -20.30 -11.42 -15.50
CA LYS A 319 -21.19 -12.57 -15.75
C LYS A 319 -20.44 -13.89 -15.79
N ASP A 320 -19.33 -13.95 -16.48
CA ASP A 320 -18.48 -15.13 -16.58
C ASP A 320 -17.88 -15.54 -15.23
N LEU A 321 -17.48 -14.56 -14.41
CA LEU A 321 -17.02 -14.80 -13.04
C LEU A 321 -18.09 -15.49 -12.19
N PHE A 322 -19.34 -15.02 -12.27
CA PHE A 322 -20.46 -15.58 -11.50
C PHE A 322 -20.97 -16.91 -12.06
N ALA A 323 -20.72 -17.23 -13.34
CA ALA A 323 -21.06 -18.48 -13.98
C ALA A 323 -20.05 -19.62 -13.73
N ARG A 324 -18.98 -19.37 -12.98
CA ARG A 324 -17.99 -20.42 -12.64
C ARG A 324 -18.66 -21.61 -11.93
N PRO A 325 -18.11 -22.83 -12.09
CA PRO A 325 -18.63 -24.01 -11.41
C PRO A 325 -18.76 -23.83 -9.89
N LEU A 326 -19.80 -24.36 -9.32
CA LEU A 326 -20.02 -24.34 -7.87
C LEU A 326 -18.97 -25.23 -7.18
N THR A 327 -18.39 -24.72 -6.11
CA THR A 327 -17.36 -25.38 -5.32
C THR A 327 -17.67 -25.27 -3.83
N THR A 328 -16.86 -25.90 -2.99
CA THR A 328 -16.90 -25.65 -1.53
C THR A 328 -16.39 -24.22 -1.24
N GLU A 329 -16.87 -23.61 -0.16
CA GLU A 329 -16.52 -22.22 0.18
C GLU A 329 -15.02 -22.00 0.31
N PHE A 330 -14.30 -22.91 0.95
CA PHE A 330 -12.86 -22.81 1.24
C PHE A 330 -12.01 -23.76 0.38
N TYR A 331 -12.33 -23.88 -0.91
CA TYR A 331 -11.49 -24.70 -1.79
C TYR A 331 -10.07 -24.12 -1.94
N GLY A 332 -9.06 -25.00 -1.90
CA GLY A 332 -7.65 -24.63 -2.09
C GLY A 332 -6.99 -23.90 -0.92
N LEU A 333 -7.62 -23.94 0.26
CA LEU A 333 -7.05 -23.47 1.53
C LEU A 333 -6.59 -24.67 2.35
#